data_b73114bee9e0c4b13911714ce2dfef70
#
_entry.id   b73114bee9e0c4b13911714ce2dfef70
#
_cell.length_a   1.000
_cell.length_b   1.000
_cell.length_c   1.000
_cell.angle_alpha   90.00
_cell.angle_beta   90.00
_cell.angle_gamma   90.00
#
_symmetry.space_group_name_H-M   'P 1'
#
loop_
_entity.id
_entity.type
_entity.pdbx_description
1 polymer ?
#
loop_
_entity_poly.entity_id
_entity_poly.type
_entity_poly.pdbx_seq_one_letter_code
_entity_poly.pdbx_strand_id
1 'polypeptide(L)'
;MTIDIIDLLSMSDDDDQEKEREGKIHGITTGVVKENWDKKDKKYMGMVRVEFFLGETGKTLTEWIRVAQNYAGNGYGNYWLPEVGDEVILAFNLGDINSPYVIGSLWNDAKDKI
;
A
#
# COMPACT_ATOMS: atom_id res chain seq x y z
N MET A 1 11.05 3.01 -25.55
CA MET A 1 10.86 4.31 -25.03
C MET A 1 9.55 4.49 -24.30
N THR A 2 9.67 4.53 -23.02
CA THR A 2 8.50 4.67 -22.16
C THR A 2 7.79 6.00 -22.32
N ILE A 3 8.52 7.04 -22.68
CA ILE A 3 7.94 8.38 -22.85
C ILE A 3 6.90 8.39 -23.95
N ASP A 4 7.18 7.74 -25.08
CA ASP A 4 6.23 7.69 -26.18
C ASP A 4 4.96 6.97 -25.82
N ILE A 5 5.08 5.91 -25.04
CA ILE A 5 3.93 5.17 -24.56
C ILE A 5 3.11 6.02 -23.60
N ILE A 6 3.78 6.76 -22.73
CA ILE A 6 3.12 7.65 -21.80
C ILE A 6 2.40 8.76 -22.55
N ASP A 7 3.01 9.32 -23.57
CA ASP A 7 2.38 10.36 -24.39
C ASP A 7 1.14 9.81 -25.09
N LEU A 8 1.23 8.62 -25.64
CA LEU A 8 0.07 7.98 -26.25
C LEU A 8 -1.06 7.78 -25.26
N LEU A 9 -0.74 7.36 -24.04
CA LEU A 9 -1.74 7.18 -22.99
C LEU A 9 -2.34 8.52 -22.57
N SER A 10 -1.54 9.58 -22.55
CA SER A 10 -2.04 10.89 -22.17
C SER A 10 -2.92 11.51 -23.23
N MET A 11 -2.85 11.02 -24.44
CA MET A 11 -3.70 11.46 -25.56
C MET A 11 -5.02 10.70 -25.65
N SER A 12 -5.23 9.72 -24.79
CA SER A 12 -6.49 9.02 -24.77
C SER A 12 -7.63 9.94 -24.29
N ASP A 13 -8.86 9.56 -24.64
CA ASP A 13 -10.03 10.36 -24.28
C ASP A 13 -10.13 10.58 -22.79
N ASP A 14 -10.59 11.76 -22.40
CA ASP A 14 -10.79 12.09 -20.99
C ASP A 14 -11.74 11.09 -20.31
N ASP A 15 -12.74 10.62 -21.03
CA ASP A 15 -13.68 9.63 -20.51
C ASP A 15 -13.00 8.30 -20.18
N ASP A 16 -12.06 7.86 -21.02
CA ASP A 16 -11.30 6.64 -20.76
C ASP A 16 -10.39 6.81 -19.57
N GLN A 17 -9.78 7.98 -19.42
CA GLN A 17 -8.93 8.28 -18.27
C GLN A 17 -9.73 8.29 -16.98
N GLU A 18 -10.91 8.85 -17.00
CA GLU A 18 -11.79 8.85 -15.83
C GLU A 18 -12.22 7.46 -15.43
N LYS A 19 -12.56 6.61 -16.42
CA LYS A 19 -12.93 5.23 -16.16
C LYS A 19 -11.77 4.43 -15.59
N GLU A 20 -10.56 4.67 -16.07
CA GLU A 20 -9.37 4.02 -15.56
C GLU A 20 -9.06 4.43 -14.12
N ARG A 21 -9.42 5.66 -13.75
CA ARG A 21 -9.20 6.15 -12.39
C ARG A 21 -10.18 5.57 -11.37
N GLU A 22 -11.36 5.12 -11.87
CA GLU A 22 -12.33 4.48 -10.99
C GLU A 22 -11.82 3.14 -10.53
N GLY A 23 -11.38 2.91 -9.39
CA GLY A 23 -10.84 1.67 -8.87
C GLY A 23 -9.34 1.56 -8.98
N LYS A 24 -8.67 2.66 -9.36
CA LYS A 24 -7.21 2.73 -9.36
C LYS A 24 -6.73 3.85 -8.46
N ILE A 25 -5.66 3.58 -7.75
CA ILE A 25 -5.00 4.57 -6.93
C ILE A 25 -3.64 4.85 -7.56
N HIS A 26 -3.45 6.08 -8.00
CA HIS A 26 -2.19 6.51 -8.59
C HIS A 26 -1.28 7.08 -7.51
N GLY A 27 -0.03 6.63 -7.49
CA GLY A 27 0.93 7.05 -6.50
C GLY A 27 0.83 6.24 -5.21
N ILE A 28 1.00 6.91 -4.10
CA ILE A 28 1.02 6.29 -2.78
C ILE A 28 -0.05 6.91 -1.89
N THR A 29 -0.41 6.21 -0.83
CA THR A 29 -1.28 6.75 0.21
C THR A 29 -0.74 6.31 1.57
N THR A 30 -1.29 6.88 2.62
CA THR A 30 -0.92 6.49 3.98
C THR A 30 -2.06 5.75 4.64
N GLY A 31 -1.74 4.92 5.60
CA GLY A 31 -2.73 4.20 6.37
C GLY A 31 -2.21 3.86 7.75
N VAL A 32 -3.05 3.26 8.55
CA VAL A 32 -2.73 2.88 9.93
C VAL A 32 -2.85 1.36 10.05
N VAL A 33 -1.84 0.74 10.63
CA VAL A 33 -1.84 -0.71 10.85
C VAL A 33 -2.89 -1.06 11.90
N LYS A 34 -3.79 -1.95 11.55
CA LYS A 34 -4.84 -2.43 12.45
C LYS A 34 -4.55 -3.82 12.99
N GLU A 35 -3.91 -4.65 12.19
CA GLU A 35 -3.55 -6.01 12.61
C GLU A 35 -2.18 -6.35 12.06
N ASN A 36 -1.34 -6.94 12.89
CA ASN A 36 -0.03 -7.45 12.47
C ASN A 36 0.20 -8.90 12.87
N TRP A 37 -0.83 -9.57 13.35
CA TRP A 37 -0.75 -10.95 13.78
C TRP A 37 -2.10 -11.62 13.62
N ASP A 38 -2.11 -12.74 12.90
CA ASP A 38 -3.30 -13.57 12.80
C ASP A 38 -3.18 -14.74 13.76
N LYS A 39 -3.97 -14.74 14.81
CA LYS A 39 -3.96 -15.78 15.84
C LYS A 39 -4.45 -17.12 15.33
N LYS A 40 -5.29 -17.11 14.30
CA LYS A 40 -5.95 -18.31 13.80
C LYS A 40 -5.18 -19.01 12.73
N ASP A 41 -4.44 -18.26 11.92
CA ASP A 41 -3.80 -18.79 10.72
C ASP A 41 -2.39 -18.24 10.56
N LYS A 42 -1.42 -19.07 10.87
CA LYS A 42 0.00 -18.70 10.76
C LYS A 42 0.45 -18.39 9.33
N LYS A 43 -0.41 -18.65 8.36
CA LYS A 43 -0.18 -18.37 6.94
C LYS A 43 0.16 -16.89 6.69
N TYR A 44 -0.35 -16.00 7.51
CA TYR A 44 -0.17 -14.56 7.32
C TYR A 44 0.92 -13.95 8.20
N MET A 45 1.82 -14.76 8.70
CA MET A 45 2.95 -14.25 9.47
C MET A 45 3.81 -13.33 8.61
N GLY A 46 4.19 -12.18 9.17
CA GLY A 46 4.96 -11.18 8.42
C GLY A 46 4.11 -10.29 7.53
N MET A 47 2.80 -10.41 7.61
CA MET A 47 1.87 -9.57 6.86
C MET A 47 1.06 -8.72 7.83
N VAL A 48 0.44 -7.67 7.29
CA VAL A 48 -0.34 -6.73 8.09
C VAL A 48 -1.64 -6.41 7.37
N ARG A 49 -2.61 -5.92 8.15
CA ARG A 49 -3.83 -5.32 7.61
C ARG A 49 -3.82 -3.85 7.96
N VAL A 50 -4.10 -3.02 6.97
CA VAL A 50 -3.98 -1.57 7.07
C VAL A 50 -5.30 -0.91 6.73
N GLU A 51 -5.70 0.06 7.54
CA GLU A 51 -6.87 0.89 7.27
C GLU A 51 -6.42 2.17 6.60
N PHE A 52 -7.05 2.53 5.49
CA PHE A 52 -6.73 3.75 4.77
C PHE A 52 -7.99 4.41 4.23
N PHE A 53 -7.89 5.68 3.86
CA PHE A 53 -9.00 6.39 3.26
C PHE A 53 -9.06 6.14 1.77
N LEU A 54 -10.25 5.84 1.30
CA LEU A 54 -10.53 5.63 -0.11
C LEU A 54 -11.35 6.83 -0.61
N GLY A 55 -10.70 7.99 -0.71
CA GLY A 55 -11.36 9.20 -1.15
C GLY A 55 -12.60 9.54 -0.32
N GLU A 56 -13.70 9.83 -1.00
CA GLU A 56 -14.95 10.21 -0.35
C GLU A 56 -15.72 9.03 0.24
N THR A 57 -15.32 7.82 -0.10
CA THR A 57 -16.05 6.63 0.35
C THR A 57 -15.72 6.20 1.77
N GLY A 58 -14.79 6.89 2.42
CA GLY A 58 -14.43 6.62 3.79
C GLY A 58 -13.26 5.67 3.95
N LYS A 59 -13.19 5.06 5.11
CA LYS A 59 -12.07 4.17 5.43
C LYS A 59 -12.34 2.76 4.93
N THR A 60 -11.27 2.10 4.50
CA THR A 60 -11.32 0.70 4.13
C THR A 60 -10.14 -0.04 4.75
N LEU A 61 -10.33 -1.31 5.04
CA LEU A 61 -9.30 -2.17 5.63
C LEU A 61 -8.82 -3.15 4.57
N THR A 62 -7.52 -3.24 4.40
CA THR A 62 -6.95 -4.19 3.44
C THR A 62 -7.11 -5.63 3.91
N GLU A 63 -6.93 -6.57 3.01
CA GLU A 63 -6.63 -7.95 3.37
C GLU A 63 -5.22 -8.00 3.98
N TRP A 64 -4.74 -9.22 4.28
CA TRP A 64 -3.35 -9.39 4.72
C TRP A 64 -2.43 -9.07 3.55
N ILE A 65 -1.55 -8.09 3.75
CA ILE A 65 -0.67 -7.58 2.71
C ILE A 65 0.79 -7.68 3.14
N ARG A 66 1.65 -7.75 2.16
CA ARG A 66 3.08 -7.87 2.38
C ARG A 66 3.70 -6.53 2.77
N VAL A 67 4.77 -6.61 3.55
CA VAL A 67 5.56 -5.47 3.96
C VAL A 67 6.90 -5.54 3.23
N ALA A 68 7.24 -4.49 2.51
CA ALA A 68 8.51 -4.43 1.79
C ALA A 68 9.66 -4.37 2.79
N GLN A 69 10.66 -5.18 2.55
CA GLN A 69 11.92 -5.15 3.29
C GLN A 69 12.97 -4.48 2.42
N ASN A 70 13.94 -3.82 3.02
CA ASN A 70 14.96 -3.17 2.22
C ASN A 70 15.96 -4.17 1.62
N TYR A 71 15.93 -5.42 2.08
CA TYR A 71 16.81 -6.47 1.59
C TYR A 71 16.17 -7.80 1.92
N ALA A 72 15.83 -8.58 0.90
CA ALA A 72 15.13 -9.85 1.10
C ALA A 72 15.43 -10.81 -0.04
N GLY A 73 15.71 -12.07 0.31
CA GLY A 73 15.94 -13.13 -0.65
C GLY A 73 15.71 -14.49 -0.01
N ASN A 74 16.07 -15.53 -0.73
CA ASN A 74 15.87 -16.89 -0.25
C ASN A 74 16.90 -17.24 0.82
N GLY A 75 16.44 -17.35 2.05
CA GLY A 75 17.29 -17.69 3.19
C GLY A 75 18.08 -16.54 3.77
N TYR A 76 17.84 -15.31 3.32
CA TYR A 76 18.53 -14.13 3.84
C TYR A 76 17.67 -12.88 3.72
N GLY A 77 18.03 -11.85 4.46
CA GLY A 77 17.38 -10.56 4.36
C GLY A 77 17.22 -9.89 5.71
N ASN A 78 16.65 -8.68 5.67
CA ASN A 78 16.23 -7.97 6.85
C ASN A 78 14.76 -8.26 7.10
N TYR A 79 14.33 -8.02 8.33
CA TYR A 79 12.93 -8.20 8.68
C TYR A 79 12.49 -7.09 9.61
N TRP A 80 11.40 -6.43 9.24
CA TRP A 80 10.69 -5.51 10.13
C TRP A 80 9.19 -5.68 9.91
N LEU A 81 8.45 -5.41 10.95
CA LEU A 81 6.99 -5.49 10.91
C LEU A 81 6.44 -4.31 11.67
N PRO A 82 5.61 -3.47 11.04
CA PRO A 82 5.03 -2.34 11.75
C PRO A 82 4.14 -2.79 12.89
N GLU A 83 4.07 -1.98 13.93
CA GLU A 83 3.22 -2.22 15.07
C GLU A 83 1.79 -1.73 14.79
N VAL A 84 0.84 -2.30 15.50
CA VAL A 84 -0.54 -1.81 15.44
C VAL A 84 -0.57 -0.35 15.88
N GLY A 85 -1.18 0.50 15.07
CA GLY A 85 -1.24 1.94 15.31
C GLY A 85 -0.20 2.73 14.55
N ASP A 86 0.79 2.08 13.96
CA ASP A 86 1.81 2.78 13.16
C ASP A 86 1.20 3.32 11.87
N GLU A 87 1.69 4.49 11.47
CA GLU A 87 1.36 5.06 10.17
C GLU A 87 2.33 4.52 9.12
N VAL A 88 1.78 3.98 8.05
CA VAL A 88 2.57 3.34 7.00
C VAL A 88 2.21 3.91 5.64
N ILE A 89 3.11 3.71 4.69
CA ILE A 89 2.93 4.11 3.31
C ILE A 89 2.51 2.90 2.50
N LEU A 90 1.44 3.04 1.74
CA LEU A 90 0.93 2.00 0.85
C LEU A 90 1.20 2.38 -0.60
N ALA A 91 1.68 1.43 -1.37
CA ALA A 91 1.76 1.51 -2.82
C ALA A 91 0.87 0.43 -3.42
N PHE A 92 0.27 0.71 -4.55
CA PHE A 92 -0.67 -0.19 -5.19
C PHE A 92 -0.09 -0.69 -6.50
N ASN A 93 -0.01 -2.00 -6.65
CA ASN A 93 0.57 -2.62 -7.82
C ASN A 93 -0.21 -2.20 -9.07
N LEU A 94 0.44 -1.46 -9.97
CA LEU A 94 -0.18 -0.91 -11.18
C LEU A 94 -1.44 -0.09 -10.87
N GLY A 95 -1.51 0.51 -9.69
CA GLY A 95 -2.67 1.29 -9.27
C GLY A 95 -3.86 0.45 -8.82
N ASP A 96 -3.74 -0.86 -8.76
CA ASP A 96 -4.83 -1.75 -8.40
C ASP A 96 -5.11 -1.69 -6.90
N ILE A 97 -6.30 -1.22 -6.54
CA ILE A 97 -6.72 -1.05 -5.15
C ILE A 97 -6.70 -2.38 -4.38
N ASN A 98 -6.78 -3.50 -5.07
CA ASN A 98 -6.78 -4.82 -4.46
C ASN A 98 -5.39 -5.41 -4.29
N SER A 99 -4.34 -4.70 -4.71
CA SER A 99 -2.96 -5.19 -4.64
C SER A 99 -2.04 -4.17 -3.97
N PRO A 100 -2.28 -3.82 -2.70
CA PRO A 100 -1.41 -2.89 -1.99
C PRO A 100 -0.23 -3.60 -1.34
N TYR A 101 0.84 -2.83 -1.12
CA TYR A 101 2.00 -3.23 -0.33
C TYR A 101 2.33 -2.12 0.66
N VAL A 102 2.80 -2.50 1.84
CA VAL A 102 3.42 -1.53 2.75
C VAL A 102 4.87 -1.34 2.31
N ILE A 103 5.24 -0.10 2.00
CA ILE A 103 6.59 0.20 1.53
C ILE A 103 7.42 1.00 2.52
N GLY A 104 6.85 1.43 3.61
CA GLY A 104 7.57 2.17 4.63
C GLY A 104 6.69 2.54 5.80
N SER A 105 7.30 3.11 6.81
CA SER A 105 6.64 3.58 8.01
C SER A 105 7.00 5.03 8.25
N LEU A 106 6.06 5.80 8.78
CA LEU A 106 6.24 7.22 9.00
C LEU A 106 6.20 7.54 10.50
N TRP A 107 7.02 8.49 10.91
CA TRP A 107 6.87 9.08 12.23
C TRP A 107 5.65 9.99 12.23
N ASN A 108 4.86 9.89 13.27
CA ASN A 108 3.70 10.77 13.44
C ASN A 108 4.09 11.87 14.43
N ASP A 109 4.22 13.10 13.94
CA ASP A 109 4.70 14.22 14.73
C ASP A 109 3.91 14.49 16.00
N ALA A 110 2.65 14.13 16.01
CA ALA A 110 1.78 14.39 17.15
C ALA A 110 1.92 13.33 18.25
N LYS A 111 2.34 12.11 17.91
CA LYS A 111 2.33 10.97 18.82
C LYS A 111 3.67 10.33 19.04
N ASP A 112 4.53 10.34 18.04
CA ASP A 112 5.76 9.58 18.05
C ASP A 112 6.93 10.42 18.51
N LYS A 113 7.89 9.77 19.15
CA LYS A 113 9.16 10.38 19.51
C LYS A 113 10.28 9.58 18.90
N ILE A 114 11.20 10.29 18.35
CA ILE A 114 12.41 9.68 17.79
C ILE A 114 13.42 9.38 18.89
#